data_6080e506db386e3ec7a67665468e044f
#
_entry.id   6080e506db386e3ec7a67665468e044f
#
_cell.length_a   1.000
_cell.length_b   1.000
_cell.length_c   1.000
_cell.angle_alpha   90.00
_cell.angle_beta   90.00
_cell.angle_gamma   90.00
#
_symmetry.space_group_name_H-M   'P 1'
#
loop_
_entity.id
_entity.type
_entity.pdbx_description
1 polymer ?
#
loop_
_entity_poly.entity_id
_entity_poly.type
_entity_poly.pdbx_seq_one_letter_code
_entity_poly.pdbx_strand_id
1 'polypeptide(L)' 'MNPAEILGELTTILRDLLGDDTVVLQMTTVRSDIPTWDSFNYITFMVAVESKFGIKFRTSDVEAFANVGEIVQKVLDLKK' A
#
# COMPACT_ATOMS: atom_id res chain seq x y z
N MET A 1 -14.50 5.58 -4.81
CA MET A 1 -13.84 5.13 -3.55
C MET A 1 -13.34 6.32 -2.77
N ASN A 2 -13.39 6.21 -1.46
CA ASN A 2 -12.83 7.26 -0.60
C ASN A 2 -11.52 6.76 0.04
N PRO A 3 -10.73 7.66 0.64
CA PRO A 3 -9.44 7.28 1.22
C PRO A 3 -9.54 6.17 2.28
N ALA A 4 -10.58 6.18 3.10
CA ALA A 4 -10.74 5.17 4.16
C ALA A 4 -10.98 3.78 3.57
N GLU A 5 -11.73 3.67 2.49
CA GLU A 5 -11.95 2.41 1.79
C GLU A 5 -10.65 1.88 1.20
N ILE A 6 -9.87 2.76 0.57
CA ILE A 6 -8.57 2.39 -0.01
C ILE A 6 -7.63 1.92 1.09
N LEU A 7 -7.57 2.65 2.20
CA LEU A 7 -6.72 2.26 3.34
C LEU A 7 -7.09 0.88 3.87
N GLY A 8 -8.39 0.60 3.97
CA GLY A 8 -8.88 -0.73 4.39
C GLY A 8 -8.44 -1.83 3.43
N GLU A 9 -8.52 -1.58 2.13
CA GLU A 9 -8.08 -2.54 1.13
C GLU A 9 -6.57 -2.78 1.21
N LEU A 10 -5.79 -1.71 1.38
CA LEU A 10 -4.33 -1.84 1.53
C LEU A 10 -3.98 -2.65 2.78
N THR A 11 -4.70 -2.44 3.86
CA THR A 11 -4.50 -3.19 5.11
C THR A 11 -4.73 -4.68 4.89
N THR A 12 -5.84 -5.03 4.21
CA THR A 12 -6.17 -6.42 3.91
C THR A 12 -5.10 -7.07 3.04
N ILE A 13 -4.64 -6.35 2.01
CA ILE A 13 -3.59 -6.86 1.10
C ILE A 13 -2.32 -7.16 1.90
N LEU A 14 -1.91 -6.24 2.77
CA LEU A 14 -0.67 -6.42 3.52
C LEU A 14 -0.78 -7.54 4.55
N ARG A 15 -1.92 -7.64 5.24
CA ARG A 15 -2.17 -8.75 6.17
C ARG A 15 -2.06 -10.10 5.48
N ASP A 16 -2.66 -10.23 4.31
CA ASP A 16 -2.60 -11.46 3.54
C ASP A 16 -1.18 -11.76 3.09
N LEU A 17 -0.47 -10.75 2.62
CA LEU A 17 0.91 -10.92 2.14
C LEU A 17 1.85 -11.36 3.26
N LEU A 18 1.74 -10.74 4.43
CA LEU A 18 2.63 -11.03 5.56
C LEU A 18 2.13 -12.19 6.43
N GLY A 19 0.90 -12.65 6.21
CA GLY A 19 0.28 -13.68 7.04
C GLY A 19 0.09 -13.21 8.48
N ASP A 20 -0.22 -11.93 8.67
CA ASP A 20 -0.29 -11.32 10.00
C ASP A 20 -1.53 -10.43 10.11
N ASP A 21 -2.57 -10.94 10.77
CA ASP A 21 -3.82 -10.22 10.95
C ASP A 21 -3.74 -9.06 11.95
N THR A 22 -2.61 -8.92 12.63
CA THR A 22 -2.42 -7.84 13.61
C THR A 22 -1.94 -6.54 12.97
N VAL A 23 -1.54 -6.58 11.70
CA VAL A 23 -1.08 -5.39 10.99
C VAL A 23 -2.22 -4.40 10.84
N VAL A 24 -1.96 -3.14 11.21
CA VAL A 24 -2.91 -2.02 11.03
C VAL A 24 -2.17 -0.90 10.31
N LEU A 25 -2.71 -0.48 9.18
CA LEU A 25 -2.15 0.64 8.43
C LEU A 25 -2.94 1.91 8.74
N GLN A 26 -2.18 3.00 8.91
CA GLN A 26 -2.73 4.34 9.04
C GLN A 26 -2.10 5.20 7.95
N MET A 27 -2.66 6.36 7.70
CA MET A 27 -2.13 7.27 6.67
C MET A 27 -0.69 7.67 6.95
N THR A 28 -0.30 7.72 8.22
CA THR A 28 1.06 8.08 8.64
C THR A 28 2.02 6.91 8.71
N THR A 29 1.55 5.67 8.52
CA THR A 29 2.39 4.48 8.63
C THR A 29 3.49 4.53 7.57
N VAL A 30 4.73 4.26 8.00
CA VAL A 30 5.86 4.10 7.09
C VAL A 30 6.30 2.64 7.10
N ARG A 31 7.03 2.23 6.06
CA ARG A 31 7.43 0.82 5.90
C ARG A 31 8.21 0.31 7.12
N SER A 32 9.07 1.14 7.67
CA SER A 32 9.89 0.75 8.82
C SER A 32 9.11 0.53 10.11
N ASP A 33 7.86 0.98 10.16
CA ASP A 33 7.00 0.72 11.32
C ASP A 33 6.60 -0.75 11.42
N ILE A 34 6.73 -1.50 10.33
CA ILE A 34 6.35 -2.91 10.24
C ILE A 34 7.59 -3.69 9.84
N PRO A 35 8.29 -4.34 10.81
CA PRO A 35 9.58 -4.97 10.54
C PRO A 35 9.57 -6.04 9.45
N THR A 36 8.45 -6.76 9.29
CA THR A 36 8.33 -7.80 8.27
C THR A 36 8.05 -7.25 6.88
N TRP A 37 7.78 -5.97 6.76
CA TRP A 37 7.51 -5.31 5.47
C TRP A 37 8.84 -4.80 4.90
N ASP A 38 9.66 -5.75 4.46
CA ASP A 38 10.99 -5.47 3.90
C ASP A 38 10.90 -5.07 2.43
N SER A 39 12.04 -4.84 1.81
CA SER A 39 12.09 -4.35 0.42
C SER A 39 11.41 -5.32 -0.56
N PHE A 40 11.58 -6.63 -0.37
CA PHE A 40 10.95 -7.63 -1.23
C PHE A 40 9.44 -7.60 -1.07
N ASN A 41 8.96 -7.62 0.17
CA ASN A 41 7.53 -7.59 0.46
C ASN A 41 6.89 -6.27 0.04
N TYR A 42 7.65 -5.17 0.09
CA TYR A 42 7.17 -3.87 -0.36
C TYR A 42 6.84 -3.89 -1.85
N ILE A 43 7.75 -4.42 -2.67
CA ILE A 43 7.53 -4.52 -4.12
C ILE A 43 6.36 -5.45 -4.42
N THR A 44 6.30 -6.61 -3.74
CA THR A 44 5.19 -7.55 -3.90
C THR A 44 3.86 -6.90 -3.52
N PHE A 45 3.85 -6.11 -2.45
CA PHE A 45 2.67 -5.35 -2.03
C PHE A 45 2.22 -4.37 -3.12
N MET A 46 3.16 -3.64 -3.73
CA MET A 46 2.82 -2.69 -4.79
C MET A 46 2.19 -3.39 -5.99
N VAL A 47 2.71 -4.55 -6.38
CA VAL A 47 2.13 -5.34 -7.48
C VAL A 47 0.71 -5.78 -7.13
N ALA A 48 0.49 -6.23 -5.90
CA ALA A 48 -0.85 -6.63 -5.45
C ALA A 48 -1.83 -5.45 -5.46
N VAL A 49 -1.38 -4.27 -5.06
CA VAL A 49 -2.20 -3.04 -5.10
C VAL A 49 -2.57 -2.69 -6.53
N GLU A 50 -1.62 -2.74 -7.44
CA GLU A 50 -1.89 -2.49 -8.86
C GLU A 50 -2.95 -3.43 -9.40
N SER A 51 -2.82 -4.71 -9.07
CA SER A 51 -3.76 -5.73 -9.52
C SER A 51 -5.16 -5.52 -8.92
N LYS A 52 -5.22 -5.19 -7.63
CA LYS A 52 -6.50 -5.00 -6.94
C LYS A 52 -7.29 -3.83 -7.49
N PHE A 53 -6.62 -2.72 -7.79
CA PHE A 53 -7.28 -1.51 -8.24
C PHE A 53 -7.27 -1.32 -9.75
N GLY A 54 -6.58 -2.19 -10.49
CA GLY A 54 -6.47 -2.08 -11.95
C GLY A 54 -5.70 -0.85 -12.39
N ILE A 55 -4.63 -0.51 -11.68
CA ILE A 55 -3.80 0.66 -11.95
C ILE A 55 -2.34 0.26 -12.13
N LYS A 56 -1.52 1.21 -12.55
CA LYS A 56 -0.07 1.04 -12.67
C LYS A 56 0.64 2.20 -12.02
N PHE A 57 1.62 1.88 -11.16
CA PHE A 57 2.55 2.87 -10.62
C PHE A 57 3.78 2.94 -11.50
N ARG A 58 4.40 4.10 -11.56
CA ARG A 58 5.74 4.23 -12.12
C ARG A 58 6.74 3.79 -11.05
N THR A 59 7.92 3.30 -11.49
CA THR A 59 8.98 2.96 -10.55
C THR A 59 9.33 4.15 -9.64
N SER A 60 9.38 5.35 -10.22
CA SER A 60 9.65 6.56 -9.46
C SER A 60 8.58 6.83 -8.39
N ASP A 61 7.33 6.49 -8.65
CA ASP A 61 6.26 6.64 -7.65
C ASP A 61 6.49 5.69 -6.48
N VAL A 62 6.79 4.43 -6.78
CA VAL A 62 7.00 3.39 -5.76
C VAL A 62 8.17 3.78 -4.84
N GLU A 63 9.25 4.30 -5.42
CA GLU A 63 10.43 4.70 -4.66
C GLU A 63 10.20 5.98 -3.85
N ALA A 64 9.27 6.83 -4.26
CA ALA A 64 9.05 8.14 -3.67
C ALA A 64 8.03 8.16 -2.53
N PHE A 65 7.24 7.10 -2.35
CA PHE A 65 6.22 7.09 -1.29
C PHE A 65 6.87 7.21 0.08
N ALA A 66 6.53 8.27 0.80
CA ALA A 66 7.05 8.51 2.15
C ALA A 66 6.24 7.77 3.21
N ASN A 67 4.95 7.52 2.95
CA ASN A 67 4.07 6.85 3.90
C ASN A 67 2.87 6.25 3.16
N VAL A 68 2.05 5.52 3.90
CA VAL A 68 0.86 4.86 3.35
C VAL A 68 -0.13 5.88 2.78
N GLY A 69 -0.23 7.05 3.41
CA GLY A 69 -1.13 8.10 2.92
C GLY A 69 -0.83 8.53 1.49
N GLU A 70 0.44 8.55 1.12
CA GLU A 70 0.82 8.89 -0.26
C GLU A 70 0.42 7.80 -1.24
N ILE A 71 0.48 6.53 -0.81
CA ILE A 71 0.01 5.41 -1.62
C ILE A 71 -1.50 5.55 -1.85
N VAL A 72 -2.26 5.82 -0.79
CA VAL A 72 -3.70 6.03 -0.87
C VAL A 72 -4.04 7.16 -1.84
N GLN A 73 -3.32 8.28 -1.73
CA GLN A 73 -3.56 9.44 -2.60
C GLN A 73 -3.28 9.09 -4.06
N LYS A 74 -2.21 8.34 -4.32
CA LYS A 74 -1.87 7.94 -5.69
C LYS A 74 -2.93 7.02 -6.28
N VAL A 75 -3.46 6.09 -5.49
CA VAL A 75 -4.55 5.22 -5.94
C VAL A 75 -5.76 6.07 -6.32
N LEU A 76 -6.12 7.05 -5.48
CA LEU A 76 -7.23 7.96 -5.78
C LEU A 76 -7.00 8.70 -7.10
N ASP A 77 -5.79 9.21 -7.30
CA ASP A 77 -5.46 9.98 -8.51
C ASP A 77 -5.55 9.12 -9.76
N LEU A 78 -5.11 7.86 -9.68
CA LEU A 78 -5.12 6.95 -10.83
C LEU A 78 -6.49 6.35 -11.11
N LYS A 79 -7.39 6.34 -10.13
CA LYS A 79 -8.75 5.82 -10.28
C LYS A 79 -9.75 6.86 -10.79
N LYS A 80 -9.35 8.08 -10.93
CA LYS A 80 -10.22 9.13 -11.46
C LYS A 80 -10.60 8.88 -12.91
#